data_7d6c02e2bbf13726b0227be592eec9fa
#
_entry.id   7d6c02e2bbf13726b0227be592eec9fa
#
_cell.length_a   1.000
_cell.length_b   1.000
_cell.length_c   1.000
_cell.angle_alpha   90.00
_cell.angle_beta   90.00
_cell.angle_gamma   90.00
#
_symmetry.space_group_name_H-M   'P 1'
#
loop_
_entity.id
_entity.type
_entity.pdbx_description
1 polymer ?
#
loop_
_entity_poly.entity_id
_entity_poly.type
_entity_poly.pdbx_seq_one_letter_code
_entity_poly.pdbx_strand_id
1 'polypeptide(L)'
;PVGIKIQCFGNFEIFVGGRPLSFKRSKSKELLAYLVDRNGATCTNGEMLAVLWEDKPDTASLHSHLRNLIFDLSHTLEDAGVNGLLVRGRSTLALDTSKVDCDYYNFLKGDRSAINSYRGEYMTQYSWAEVTRSALRQQAAATPKSGSIPSYYVPPTGF
;
A
#
# COMPACT_ATOMS: atom_id res chain seq x y z
N PRO A 1 20.29 -5.11 -7.21
CA PRO A 1 18.89 -4.68 -7.18
C PRO A 1 18.72 -3.44 -6.34
N VAL A 2 17.84 -2.57 -6.79
CA VAL A 2 17.55 -1.31 -6.09
C VAL A 2 16.59 -1.59 -4.93
N GLY A 3 16.88 -1.06 -3.74
CA GLY A 3 16.01 -1.19 -2.58
C GLY A 3 14.73 -0.37 -2.76
N ILE A 4 13.60 -0.98 -2.46
CA ILE A 4 12.29 -0.34 -2.56
C ILE A 4 11.68 -0.29 -1.17
N LYS A 5 11.43 0.93 -0.68
CA LYS A 5 10.81 1.15 0.62
C LYS A 5 9.48 1.85 0.42
N ILE A 6 8.44 1.33 1.07
CA ILE A 6 7.09 1.88 0.96
C ILE A 6 6.63 2.36 2.33
N GLN A 7 6.19 3.61 2.37
CA GLN A 7 5.58 4.22 3.54
C GLN A 7 4.08 4.28 3.34
N CYS A 8 3.34 3.58 4.18
CA CYS A 8 1.89 3.61 4.21
C CYS A 8 1.36 4.41 5.39
N PHE A 9 2.13 4.51 6.48
CA PHE A 9 1.70 5.23 7.68
C PHE A 9 1.87 6.73 7.46
N GLY A 10 0.78 7.47 7.63
CA GLY A 10 0.67 8.84 7.19
C GLY A 10 0.33 8.89 5.71
N ASN A 11 1.04 9.68 4.93
CA ASN A 11 0.89 9.73 3.48
C ASN A 11 1.57 8.53 2.82
N PHE A 12 0.96 8.03 1.76
CA PHE A 12 1.59 7.00 0.95
C PHE A 12 2.76 7.56 0.17
N GLU A 13 3.94 6.95 0.32
CA GLU A 13 5.15 7.29 -0.43
C GLU A 13 5.92 6.03 -0.77
N ILE A 14 6.62 6.07 -1.89
CA ILE A 14 7.54 5.00 -2.29
C ILE A 14 8.92 5.60 -2.54
N PHE A 15 9.94 4.94 -2.01
CA PHE A 15 11.35 5.35 -2.13
C PHE A 15 12.09 4.26 -2.87
N VAL A 16 12.84 4.66 -3.87
CA VAL A 16 13.68 3.76 -4.67
C VAL A 16 15.12 4.22 -4.51
N GLY A 17 15.97 3.35 -3.97
CA GLY A 17 17.35 3.71 -3.67
C GLY A 17 17.46 4.90 -2.71
N GLY A 18 16.51 5.03 -1.78
CA GLY A 18 16.49 6.10 -0.79
C GLY A 18 15.91 7.42 -1.27
N ARG A 19 15.41 7.49 -2.50
CA ARG A 19 14.83 8.71 -3.08
C ARG A 19 13.35 8.54 -3.33
N PRO A 20 12.52 9.56 -3.02
CA PRO A 20 11.10 9.49 -3.34
C PRO A 20 10.90 9.31 -4.85
N LEU A 21 10.02 8.41 -5.22
CA LEU A 21 9.66 8.20 -6.62
C LEU A 21 8.68 9.28 -7.06
N SER A 22 8.99 9.95 -8.16
CA SER A 22 8.12 10.97 -8.75
C SER A 22 7.16 10.35 -9.75
N PHE A 23 5.91 10.73 -9.69
CA PHE A 23 4.87 10.27 -10.60
C PHE A 23 4.38 11.44 -11.45
N LYS A 24 4.28 11.23 -12.75
CA LYS A 24 3.71 12.23 -13.67
C LYS A 24 2.20 12.32 -13.47
N ARG A 25 1.55 11.21 -13.12
CA ARG A 25 0.12 11.12 -12.90
C ARG A 25 -0.15 10.70 -11.47
N SER A 26 -0.96 11.47 -10.76
CA SER A 26 -1.38 11.13 -9.40
C SER A 26 -2.17 9.81 -9.36
N LYS A 27 -2.91 9.50 -10.43
CA LYS A 27 -3.66 8.24 -10.55
C LYS A 27 -2.74 7.03 -10.62
N SER A 28 -1.56 7.15 -11.21
CA SER A 28 -0.58 6.06 -11.23
C SER A 28 -0.07 5.77 -9.82
N LYS A 29 0.18 6.80 -9.04
CA LYS A 29 0.57 6.65 -7.63
C LYS A 29 -0.55 6.01 -6.82
N GLU A 30 -1.79 6.44 -7.06
CA GLU A 30 -2.97 5.88 -6.38
C GLU A 30 -3.15 4.40 -6.72
N LEU A 31 -2.95 4.02 -7.99
CA LEU A 31 -3.02 2.61 -8.39
C LEU A 31 -1.98 1.77 -7.64
N LEU A 32 -0.74 2.26 -7.57
CA LEU A 32 0.30 1.56 -6.82
C LEU A 32 -0.08 1.43 -5.34
N ALA A 33 -0.60 2.51 -4.75
CA ALA A 33 -1.05 2.49 -3.35
C ALA A 33 -2.14 1.44 -3.13
N TYR A 34 -3.08 1.33 -4.05
CA TYR A 34 -4.14 0.33 -3.95
C TYR A 34 -3.56 -1.10 -4.00
N LEU A 35 -2.61 -1.35 -4.90
CA LEU A 35 -1.96 -2.66 -4.97
C LEU A 35 -1.19 -2.98 -3.69
N VAL A 36 -0.57 -1.98 -3.09
CA VAL A 36 0.12 -2.13 -1.80
C VAL A 36 -0.89 -2.47 -0.70
N ASP A 37 -2.02 -1.76 -0.65
CA ASP A 37 -3.09 -2.00 0.32
C ASP A 37 -3.62 -3.43 0.23
N ARG A 38 -3.68 -3.98 -0.97
CA ARG A 38 -4.16 -5.33 -1.21
C ARG A 38 -3.13 -6.42 -0.84
N ASN A 39 -1.93 -6.03 -0.47
CA ASN A 39 -0.91 -6.91 0.13
C ASN A 39 -0.64 -8.18 -0.71
N GLY A 40 -0.41 -7.99 -2.00
CA GLY A 40 -0.07 -9.09 -2.91
C GLY A 40 -1.26 -9.83 -3.51
N ALA A 41 -2.48 -9.49 -3.12
CA ALA A 41 -3.66 -10.09 -3.70
C ALA A 41 -3.80 -9.69 -5.17
N THR A 42 -4.31 -10.59 -5.98
CA THR A 42 -4.59 -10.33 -7.39
C THR A 42 -5.80 -9.43 -7.51
N CYS A 43 -5.63 -8.28 -8.17
CA CYS A 43 -6.68 -7.28 -8.36
C CYS A 43 -7.21 -7.37 -9.79
N THR A 44 -8.53 -7.43 -9.94
CA THR A 44 -9.16 -7.46 -11.26
C THR A 44 -9.28 -6.06 -11.84
N ASN A 45 -9.43 -5.96 -13.17
CA ASN A 45 -9.69 -4.67 -13.82
C ASN A 45 -10.93 -4.01 -13.23
N GLY A 46 -11.99 -4.78 -12.99
CA GLY A 46 -13.24 -4.24 -12.43
C GLY A 46 -13.04 -3.60 -11.06
N GLU A 47 -12.29 -4.24 -10.17
CA GLU A 47 -12.06 -3.65 -8.85
C GLU A 47 -11.14 -2.42 -8.91
N MET A 48 -10.14 -2.42 -9.79
CA MET A 48 -9.28 -1.25 -9.96
C MET A 48 -10.06 -0.06 -10.53
N LEU A 49 -10.93 -0.31 -11.49
CA LEU A 49 -11.82 0.73 -12.05
C LEU A 49 -12.74 1.31 -10.97
N ALA A 50 -13.33 0.44 -10.15
CA ALA A 50 -14.25 0.88 -9.10
C ALA A 50 -13.57 1.77 -8.05
N VAL A 51 -12.30 1.50 -7.76
CA VAL A 51 -11.53 2.28 -6.79
C VAL A 51 -11.02 3.58 -7.37
N LEU A 52 -10.46 3.53 -8.57
CA LEU A 52 -9.79 4.70 -9.17
C LEU A 52 -10.79 5.70 -9.78
N TRP A 53 -11.94 5.23 -10.22
CA TRP A 53 -12.97 6.05 -10.87
C TRP A 53 -14.36 5.67 -10.34
N GLU A 54 -14.54 5.73 -9.03
CA GLU A 54 -15.76 5.24 -8.35
C GLU A 54 -17.06 5.88 -8.86
N ASP A 55 -16.99 7.15 -9.30
CA ASP A 55 -18.16 7.89 -9.77
C ASP A 55 -18.43 7.73 -11.27
N LYS A 56 -17.66 6.89 -11.95
CA LYS A 56 -17.77 6.73 -13.39
C LYS A 56 -18.38 5.39 -13.76
N PRO A 57 -19.28 5.36 -14.78
CA PRO A 57 -19.79 4.07 -15.25
C PRO A 57 -18.69 3.26 -15.94
N ASP A 58 -18.78 1.95 -15.82
CA ASP A 58 -17.85 1.02 -16.47
C ASP A 58 -18.09 1.05 -18.00
N THR A 59 -17.13 1.63 -18.72
CA THR A 59 -17.20 1.76 -20.17
C THR A 59 -15.90 1.26 -20.81
N ALA A 60 -15.94 0.96 -22.09
CA ALA A 60 -14.77 0.56 -22.85
C ALA A 60 -13.68 1.66 -22.81
N SER A 61 -14.10 2.91 -22.82
CA SER A 61 -13.19 4.05 -22.71
C SER A 61 -12.44 4.04 -21.38
N LEU A 62 -13.15 3.73 -20.30
CA LEU A 62 -12.54 3.67 -18.96
C LEU A 62 -11.54 2.52 -18.86
N HIS A 63 -11.84 1.38 -19.45
CA HIS A 63 -10.89 0.26 -19.53
C HIS A 63 -9.63 0.64 -20.30
N SER A 64 -9.75 1.45 -21.35
CA SER A 64 -8.59 1.99 -22.07
C SER A 64 -7.78 2.93 -21.19
N HIS A 65 -8.43 3.76 -20.39
CA HIS A 65 -7.75 4.63 -19.42
C HIS A 65 -6.97 3.81 -18.41
N LEU A 66 -7.54 2.71 -17.93
CA LEU A 66 -6.85 1.83 -16.99
C LEU A 66 -5.61 1.19 -17.62
N ARG A 67 -5.72 0.69 -18.86
CA ARG A 67 -4.56 0.13 -19.56
C ARG A 67 -3.44 1.16 -19.69
N ASN A 68 -3.79 2.39 -20.06
CA ASN A 68 -2.82 3.47 -20.18
C ASN A 68 -2.19 3.81 -18.84
N LEU A 69 -2.97 3.76 -17.77
CA LEU A 69 -2.48 4.04 -16.42
C LEU A 69 -1.50 2.96 -15.95
N ILE A 70 -1.82 1.70 -16.20
CA ILE A 70 -0.92 0.58 -15.88
C ILE A 70 0.38 0.71 -16.66
N PHE A 71 0.30 1.07 -17.93
CA PHE A 71 1.46 1.30 -18.76
C PHE A 71 2.32 2.44 -18.21
N ASP A 72 1.69 3.56 -17.84
CA ASP A 72 2.40 4.70 -17.25
C ASP A 72 3.09 4.32 -15.94
N LEU A 73 2.40 3.58 -15.07
CA LEU A 73 2.98 3.11 -13.81
C LEU A 73 4.19 2.20 -14.08
N SER A 74 4.06 1.27 -15.01
CA SER A 74 5.14 0.35 -15.38
C SER A 74 6.37 1.11 -15.87
N HIS A 75 6.17 2.12 -16.70
CA HIS A 75 7.27 2.95 -17.21
C HIS A 75 7.93 3.78 -16.11
N THR A 76 7.13 4.35 -15.21
CA THR A 76 7.65 5.10 -14.08
C THR A 76 8.56 4.22 -13.22
N LEU A 77 8.15 2.99 -12.97
CA LEU A 77 8.96 2.04 -12.20
C LEU A 77 10.22 1.62 -12.97
N GLU A 78 10.09 1.31 -14.24
CA GLU A 78 11.25 0.92 -15.07
C GLU A 78 12.30 2.04 -15.14
N ASP A 79 11.85 3.28 -15.32
CA ASP A 79 12.74 4.45 -15.37
C ASP A 79 13.50 4.64 -14.06
N ALA A 80 12.94 4.19 -12.96
CA ALA A 80 13.59 4.23 -11.64
C ALA A 80 14.44 2.99 -11.36
N GLY A 81 14.56 2.06 -12.32
CA GLY A 81 15.32 0.84 -12.15
C GLY A 81 14.59 -0.28 -11.43
N VAL A 82 13.27 -0.18 -11.31
CA VAL A 82 12.45 -1.19 -10.63
C VAL A 82 11.81 -2.10 -11.66
N ASN A 83 12.17 -3.37 -11.61
CA ASN A 83 11.66 -4.38 -12.53
C ASN A 83 11.02 -5.51 -11.75
N GLY A 84 9.90 -6.05 -12.28
CA GLY A 84 9.24 -7.21 -11.70
C GLY A 84 8.45 -6.93 -10.45
N LEU A 85 8.19 -5.66 -10.11
CA LEU A 85 7.36 -5.32 -8.95
C LEU A 85 5.89 -5.61 -9.22
N LEU A 86 5.43 -5.39 -10.44
CA LEU A 86 4.05 -5.64 -10.84
C LEU A 86 3.94 -7.02 -11.50
N VAL A 87 3.02 -7.82 -10.99
CA VAL A 87 2.72 -9.16 -11.53
C VAL A 87 1.46 -9.04 -12.37
N ARG A 88 1.60 -9.18 -13.68
CA ARG A 88 0.50 -9.00 -14.62
C ARG A 88 -0.09 -10.33 -15.01
N GLY A 89 -1.42 -10.45 -14.92
CA GLY A 89 -2.18 -11.57 -15.42
C GLY A 89 -3.17 -11.11 -16.47
N ARG A 90 -4.04 -12.00 -16.87
CA ARG A 90 -5.11 -11.67 -17.82
C ARG A 90 -6.17 -10.83 -17.09
N SER A 91 -6.26 -9.56 -17.46
CA SER A 91 -7.18 -8.59 -16.82
C SER A 91 -6.98 -8.49 -15.30
N THR A 92 -5.77 -8.74 -14.83
CA THR A 92 -5.42 -8.67 -13.40
C THR A 92 -4.06 -8.05 -13.19
N LEU A 93 -3.85 -7.56 -11.98
CA LEU A 93 -2.58 -6.97 -11.57
C LEU A 93 -2.37 -7.25 -10.08
N ALA A 94 -1.13 -7.49 -9.69
CA ALA A 94 -0.78 -7.71 -8.29
C ALA A 94 0.60 -7.11 -8.02
N LEU A 95 0.87 -6.85 -6.74
CA LEU A 95 2.19 -6.41 -6.28
C LEU A 95 2.98 -7.64 -5.83
N ASP A 96 4.25 -7.74 -6.22
CA ASP A 96 5.16 -8.72 -5.65
C ASP A 96 5.68 -8.16 -4.32
N THR A 97 5.05 -8.57 -3.23
CA THR A 97 5.36 -8.06 -1.89
C THR A 97 6.75 -8.44 -1.41
N SER A 98 7.37 -9.47 -2.00
CA SER A 98 8.71 -9.91 -1.61
C SER A 98 9.80 -8.90 -2.00
N LYS A 99 9.47 -7.95 -2.88
CA LYS A 99 10.43 -6.99 -3.41
C LYS A 99 10.47 -5.66 -2.65
N VAL A 100 9.63 -5.51 -1.62
CA VAL A 100 9.48 -4.22 -0.93
C VAL A 100 9.70 -4.36 0.56
N ASP A 101 10.21 -3.28 1.16
CA ASP A 101 10.22 -3.08 2.61
C ASP A 101 9.10 -2.07 2.90
N CYS A 102 8.02 -2.56 3.51
CA CYS A 102 6.79 -1.79 3.70
C CYS A 102 6.41 -1.76 5.18
N ASP A 103 6.20 -0.56 5.72
CA ASP A 103 5.84 -0.38 7.14
C ASP A 103 4.53 -1.10 7.50
N TYR A 104 3.53 -1.04 6.64
CA TYR A 104 2.27 -1.74 6.85
C TYR A 104 2.47 -3.26 6.93
N TYR A 105 3.25 -3.82 6.00
CA TYR A 105 3.53 -5.27 5.99
C TYR A 105 4.33 -5.68 7.22
N ASN A 106 5.30 -4.87 7.61
CA ASN A 106 6.11 -5.12 8.80
C ASN A 106 5.25 -5.05 10.07
N PHE A 107 4.32 -4.10 10.14
CA PHE A 107 3.36 -4.01 11.24
C PHE A 107 2.55 -5.31 11.36
N LEU A 108 2.06 -5.83 10.24
CA LEU A 108 1.26 -7.06 10.24
C LEU A 108 2.06 -8.28 10.70
N LYS A 109 3.38 -8.25 10.48
CA LYS A 109 4.29 -9.33 10.93
C LYS A 109 4.72 -9.19 12.38
N GLY A 110 4.30 -8.14 13.06
CA GLY A 110 4.67 -7.89 14.44
C GLY A 110 6.01 -7.21 14.63
N ASP A 111 6.57 -6.61 13.60
CA ASP A 111 7.84 -5.88 13.70
C ASP A 111 7.71 -4.71 14.67
N ARG A 112 8.56 -4.67 15.67
CA ARG A 112 8.45 -3.68 16.75
C ARG A 112 8.64 -2.26 16.27
N SER A 113 9.58 -2.05 15.35
CA SER A 113 9.84 -0.73 14.79
C SER A 113 8.62 -0.20 14.04
N ALA A 114 7.97 -1.04 13.25
CA ALA A 114 6.77 -0.66 12.51
C ALA A 114 5.60 -0.37 13.46
N ILE A 115 5.42 -1.21 14.48
CA ILE A 115 4.37 -1.01 15.49
C ILE A 115 4.58 0.33 16.20
N ASN A 116 5.82 0.65 16.57
CA ASN A 116 6.14 1.89 17.26
C ASN A 116 5.99 3.13 16.36
N SER A 117 6.15 2.97 15.05
CA SER A 117 6.04 4.08 14.10
C SER A 117 4.60 4.44 13.76
N TYR A 118 3.64 3.56 14.03
CA TYR A 118 2.25 3.80 13.71
C TYR A 118 1.65 4.90 14.60
N ARG A 119 0.99 5.89 13.97
CA ARG A 119 0.40 7.05 14.65
C ARG A 119 -1.09 7.20 14.36
N GLY A 120 -1.75 6.13 13.91
CA GLY A 120 -3.17 6.16 13.60
C GLY A 120 -3.52 6.66 12.21
N GLU A 121 -2.51 6.94 11.39
CA GLU A 121 -2.69 7.43 10.02
C GLU A 121 -2.16 6.42 9.01
N TYR A 122 -2.94 6.19 7.96
CA TYR A 122 -2.63 5.23 6.92
C TYR A 122 -3.16 5.73 5.59
N MET A 123 -2.26 5.88 4.61
CA MET A 123 -2.61 6.33 3.24
C MET A 123 -3.64 7.46 3.25
N THR A 124 -3.30 8.56 3.93
CA THR A 124 -4.26 9.64 4.21
C THR A 124 -4.80 10.33 2.96
N GLN A 125 -4.11 10.19 1.81
CA GLN A 125 -4.56 10.77 0.55
C GLN A 125 -5.82 10.09 -0.01
N TYR A 126 -6.11 8.84 0.41
CA TYR A 126 -7.09 8.00 -0.30
C TYR A 126 -8.25 7.60 0.60
N SER A 127 -9.47 7.93 0.16
CA SER A 127 -10.69 7.60 0.89
C SER A 127 -10.95 6.09 0.95
N TRP A 128 -10.59 5.36 -0.11
CA TRP A 128 -10.79 3.90 -0.13
C TRP A 128 -9.92 3.16 0.88
N ALA A 129 -8.91 3.81 1.45
CA ALA A 129 -8.05 3.20 2.46
C ALA A 129 -8.70 3.12 3.84
N GLU A 130 -9.91 3.64 4.01
CA GLU A 130 -10.59 3.70 5.32
C GLU A 130 -10.81 2.32 5.94
N VAL A 131 -11.11 1.31 5.15
CA VAL A 131 -11.33 -0.06 5.67
C VAL A 131 -10.06 -0.57 6.34
N THR A 132 -8.92 -0.45 5.68
CA THR A 132 -7.63 -0.86 6.23
C THR A 132 -7.24 0.02 7.41
N ARG A 133 -7.49 1.33 7.30
CA ARG A 133 -7.20 2.30 8.36
C ARG A 133 -7.93 1.92 9.66
N SER A 134 -9.21 1.60 9.56
CA SER A 134 -10.01 1.17 10.71
C SER A 134 -9.49 -0.14 11.31
N ALA A 135 -9.16 -1.10 10.47
CA ALA A 135 -8.62 -2.39 10.93
C ALA A 135 -7.29 -2.20 11.66
N LEU A 136 -6.42 -1.34 11.14
CA LEU A 136 -5.12 -1.06 11.77
C LEU A 136 -5.30 -0.38 13.13
N ARG A 137 -6.24 0.55 13.26
CA ARG A 137 -6.52 1.21 14.54
C ARG A 137 -6.98 0.22 15.59
N GLN A 138 -7.84 -0.72 15.21
CA GLN A 138 -8.31 -1.78 16.12
C GLN A 138 -7.16 -2.68 16.54
N GLN A 139 -6.32 -3.08 15.60
CA GLN A 139 -5.18 -3.95 15.87
C GLN A 139 -4.13 -3.23 16.72
N ALA A 140 -3.88 -1.96 16.47
CA ALA A 140 -2.94 -1.15 17.25
C ALA A 140 -3.42 -0.95 18.68
N ALA A 141 -4.72 -0.81 18.91
CA ALA A 141 -5.29 -0.69 20.24
C ALA A 141 -5.08 -1.96 21.06
N ALA A 142 -5.01 -3.13 20.39
CA ALA A 142 -4.78 -4.41 21.05
C ALA A 142 -3.29 -4.76 21.21
N THR A 143 -2.38 -3.94 20.62
CA THR A 143 -0.94 -4.21 20.59
C THR A 143 -0.20 -3.02 21.20
N PRO A 144 0.23 -3.10 22.48
CA PRO A 144 0.95 -2.01 23.11
C PRO A 144 2.29 -1.74 22.41
N LYS A 145 2.64 -0.45 22.30
CA LYS A 145 3.94 -0.05 21.78
C LYS A 145 5.03 -0.29 22.81
N SER A 146 6.27 -0.51 22.33
CA SER A 146 7.43 -0.62 23.20
C SER A 146 7.59 0.67 24.02
N GLY A 147 7.76 0.52 25.34
CA GLY A 147 7.95 1.66 26.24
C GLY A 147 6.68 2.46 26.49
N SER A 148 5.53 2.05 25.98
CA SER A 148 4.27 2.77 26.18
C SER A 148 3.19 1.86 26.77
N ILE A 149 3.58 1.00 27.70
CA ILE A 149 2.65 0.12 28.41
C ILE A 149 1.86 0.97 29.39
N PRO A 150 0.50 1.01 29.27
CA PRO A 150 -0.31 1.78 30.22
C PRO A 150 -0.16 1.24 31.64
N SER A 151 -0.27 2.10 32.64
CA SER A 151 -0.17 1.73 34.05
C SER A 151 -1.22 0.69 34.48
N TYR A 152 -2.35 0.66 33.77
CA TYR A 152 -3.42 -0.31 34.02
C TYR A 152 -3.23 -1.63 33.26
N TYR A 153 -2.19 -1.74 32.43
CA TYR A 153 -1.96 -2.94 31.63
C TYR A 153 -1.55 -4.11 32.52
N VAL A 154 -2.23 -5.24 32.34
CA VAL A 154 -1.91 -6.48 33.04
C VAL A 154 -1.48 -7.47 31.96
N PRO A 155 -0.20 -7.91 31.95
CA PRO A 155 0.24 -8.91 30.98
C PRO A 155 -0.54 -10.21 31.12
N PRO A 156 -0.73 -10.95 30.03
CA PRO A 156 -1.35 -12.28 30.14
C PRO A 156 -0.58 -13.15 31.13
N THR A 157 -1.30 -13.90 31.97
CA THR A 157 -0.68 -14.84 32.89
C THR A 157 -0.25 -16.10 32.17
N GLY A 158 0.82 -16.74 32.65
CA GLY A 158 1.35 -17.98 32.04
C GLY A 158 2.54 -17.78 31.14
N PHE A 159 3.12 -16.62 31.15
CA PHE A 159 4.37 -16.31 30.43
C PHE A 159 5.55 -16.34 31.37
#